data_0a5d0a941ba407660b6793867a2f1c56
#
_entry.id   0a5d0a941ba407660b6793867a2f1c56
#
_cell.length_a   1.000
_cell.length_b   1.000
_cell.length_c   1.000
_cell.angle_alpha   90.00
_cell.angle_beta   90.00
_cell.angle_gamma   90.00
#
_symmetry.space_group_name_H-M   'P 1'
#
loop_
_entity.id
_entity.type
_entity.pdbx_description
1 polymer ?
#
loop_
_entity_poly.entity_id
_entity_poly.type
_entity_poly.pdbx_seq_one_letter_code
_entity_poly.pdbx_strand_id
1 'polypeptide(L)'
;MDGCYGLGLHLFELGCAASGSRDITALSRPFLQGLASRAGETAFLAALDGTDALLLEVMEAPNPLRVALAPGTRLPLHCTAQGKVFLAWNENTLRLVCRSEPVAYTPHTHITPEQIQADAAATRERGYAIEDGEHRIGLRAIAAPIPDADGRVRYAIGVVGM
;
A
#
# COMPACT_ATOMS: atom_id res chain seq x y z
N MET A 1 9.29 39.10 -7.24
CA MET A 1 8.94 38.21 -6.12
C MET A 1 7.95 37.22 -6.68
N ASP A 2 8.45 36.06 -7.07
CA ASP A 2 7.59 35.01 -7.62
C ASP A 2 6.81 34.43 -6.45
N GLY A 3 5.47 34.48 -6.51
CA GLY A 3 4.56 34.09 -5.45
C GLY A 3 4.52 32.56 -5.21
N CYS A 4 5.67 31.93 -4.99
CA CYS A 4 5.79 30.51 -4.64
C CYS A 4 5.64 30.34 -3.14
N TYR A 5 4.67 29.53 -2.73
CA TYR A 5 4.51 29.08 -1.36
C TYR A 5 5.32 27.79 -1.16
N GLY A 6 6.09 27.73 -0.08
CA GLY A 6 6.82 26.53 0.34
C GLY A 6 6.22 25.96 1.62
N LEU A 7 6.39 24.64 1.82
CA LEU A 7 6.02 23.99 3.08
C LEU A 7 7.04 24.40 4.17
N GLY A 8 6.53 24.95 5.29
CA GLY A 8 7.36 25.40 6.40
C GLY A 8 7.73 24.28 7.37
N LEU A 9 8.74 24.52 8.23
CA LEU A 9 9.20 23.60 9.28
C LEU A 9 8.09 23.16 10.25
N HIS A 10 7.04 23.96 10.41
CA HIS A 10 5.89 23.63 11.26
C HIS A 10 5.16 22.36 10.79
N LEU A 11 5.15 22.10 9.47
CA LEU A 11 4.60 20.86 8.94
C LEU A 11 5.43 19.63 9.37
N PHE A 12 6.74 19.78 9.46
CA PHE A 12 7.64 18.75 9.98
C PHE A 12 7.38 18.48 11.48
N GLU A 13 7.17 19.52 12.28
CA GLU A 13 6.81 19.38 13.71
C GLU A 13 5.49 18.63 13.88
N LEU A 14 4.48 18.98 13.09
CA LEU A 14 3.19 18.27 13.08
C LEU A 14 3.34 16.80 12.64
N GLY A 15 4.17 16.53 11.64
CA GLY A 15 4.49 15.17 11.19
C GLY A 15 5.15 14.35 12.31
N CYS A 16 6.12 14.91 13.01
CA CYS A 16 6.76 14.25 14.15
C CYS A 16 5.77 13.98 15.31
N ALA A 17 4.88 14.92 15.61
CA ALA A 17 3.84 14.74 16.62
C ALA A 17 2.81 13.68 16.22
N ALA A 18 2.47 13.58 14.94
CA ALA A 18 1.54 12.59 14.41
C ALA A 18 2.10 11.15 14.39
N SER A 19 3.43 11.00 14.32
CA SER A 19 4.09 9.68 14.24
C SER A 19 4.00 8.86 15.53
N GLY A 20 3.62 9.47 16.64
CA GLY A 20 3.45 8.79 17.94
C GLY A 20 4.77 8.21 18.50
N SER A 21 4.69 7.55 19.67
CA SER A 21 5.86 7.00 20.38
C SER A 21 6.52 5.76 19.74
N ARG A 22 5.94 5.21 18.65
CA ARG A 22 6.49 4.10 17.87
C ARG A 22 6.42 4.46 16.39
N ASP A 23 7.54 4.91 15.88
CA ASP A 23 7.68 5.16 14.43
C ASP A 23 7.75 3.84 13.68
N ILE A 24 6.60 3.40 13.15
CA ILE A 24 6.49 2.17 12.35
C ILE A 24 7.42 2.20 11.14
N THR A 25 7.73 3.38 10.60
CA THR A 25 8.64 3.51 9.46
C THR A 25 10.07 3.14 9.87
N ALA A 26 10.56 3.66 11.00
CA ALA A 26 11.87 3.32 11.53
C ALA A 26 11.98 1.82 11.87
N LEU A 27 10.92 1.26 12.47
CA LEU A 27 10.87 -0.17 12.80
C LEU A 27 10.85 -1.06 11.56
N SER A 28 10.21 -0.63 10.47
CA SER A 28 10.06 -1.43 9.25
C SER A 28 11.32 -1.45 8.38
N ARG A 29 12.18 -0.45 8.45
CA ARG A 29 13.36 -0.31 7.56
C ARG A 29 14.23 -1.56 7.45
N PRO A 30 14.67 -2.22 8.53
CA PRO A 30 15.49 -3.42 8.41
C PRO A 30 14.76 -4.58 7.71
N PHE A 31 13.46 -4.69 7.91
CA PHE A 31 12.63 -5.72 7.25
C PHE A 31 12.46 -5.41 5.76
N LEU A 32 12.19 -4.14 5.40
CA LEU A 32 12.08 -3.70 4.02
C LEU A 32 13.40 -3.90 3.27
N GLN A 33 14.54 -3.55 3.89
CA GLN A 33 15.86 -3.76 3.31
C GLN A 33 16.14 -5.25 3.06
N GLY A 34 15.83 -6.10 4.03
CA GLY A 34 15.94 -7.55 3.88
C GLY A 34 15.03 -8.10 2.78
N LEU A 35 13.80 -7.59 2.69
CA LEU A 35 12.83 -7.99 1.70
C LEU A 35 13.25 -7.56 0.28
N ALA A 36 13.65 -6.29 0.09
CA ALA A 36 14.13 -5.78 -1.19
C ALA A 36 15.38 -6.53 -1.68
N SER A 37 16.33 -6.78 -0.78
CA SER A 37 17.56 -7.52 -1.12
C SER A 37 17.29 -8.97 -1.51
N ARG A 38 16.35 -9.65 -0.84
CA ARG A 38 16.02 -11.06 -1.12
C ARG A 38 15.15 -11.23 -2.36
N ALA A 39 14.21 -10.32 -2.56
CA ALA A 39 13.32 -10.35 -3.72
C ALA A 39 13.97 -9.80 -4.98
N GLY A 40 15.00 -8.93 -4.85
CA GLY A 40 15.54 -8.17 -5.97
C GLY A 40 14.60 -7.11 -6.51
N GLU A 41 13.53 -6.78 -5.76
CA GLU A 41 12.44 -5.89 -6.16
C GLU A 41 12.21 -4.79 -5.13
N THR A 42 11.49 -3.72 -5.51
CA THR A 42 11.18 -2.62 -4.61
C THR A 42 10.22 -3.07 -3.51
N ALA A 43 10.63 -2.90 -2.25
CA ALA A 43 9.81 -3.19 -1.08
C ALA A 43 9.14 -1.92 -0.54
N PHE A 44 7.95 -2.06 0.04
CA PHE A 44 7.20 -0.94 0.57
C PHE A 44 6.47 -1.28 1.86
N LEU A 45 6.23 -0.24 2.67
CA LEU A 45 5.28 -0.21 3.78
C LEU A 45 4.15 0.74 3.42
N ALA A 46 2.92 0.29 3.60
CA ALA A 46 1.72 1.10 3.39
C ALA A 46 0.84 1.13 4.64
N ALA A 47 0.10 2.22 4.82
CA ALA A 47 -0.96 2.36 5.81
C ALA A 47 -2.32 2.51 5.14
N LEU A 48 -3.36 2.02 5.80
CA LEU A 48 -4.73 2.33 5.43
C LEU A 48 -5.08 3.76 5.89
N ASP A 49 -5.49 4.61 4.96
CA ASP A 49 -5.95 5.97 5.25
C ASP A 49 -7.25 6.27 4.47
N GLY A 50 -8.37 6.16 5.17
CA GLY A 50 -9.69 6.26 4.56
C GLY A 50 -9.96 5.15 3.55
N THR A 51 -10.08 5.51 2.28
CA THR A 51 -10.30 4.60 1.15
C THR A 51 -9.08 4.45 0.25
N ASP A 52 -7.91 4.86 0.73
CA ASP A 52 -6.63 4.78 0.03
C ASP A 52 -5.58 4.00 0.84
N ALA A 53 -4.61 3.45 0.13
CA ALA A 53 -3.36 2.98 0.71
C ALA A 53 -2.31 4.08 0.58
N LEU A 54 -1.77 4.55 1.70
CA LEU A 54 -0.71 5.56 1.75
C LEU A 54 0.64 4.87 1.92
N LEU A 55 1.57 5.09 1.00
CA LEU A 55 2.94 4.59 1.14
C LEU A 55 3.68 5.39 2.22
N LEU A 56 4.17 4.72 3.24
CA LEU A 56 4.90 5.33 4.35
C LEU A 56 6.42 5.23 4.17
N GLU A 57 6.90 4.10 3.69
CA GLU A 57 8.35 3.84 3.49
C GLU A 57 8.53 2.99 2.24
N VAL A 58 9.63 3.23 1.53
CA VAL A 58 10.00 2.50 0.31
C VAL A 58 11.48 2.18 0.35
N MET A 59 11.83 0.95 0.04
CA MET A 59 13.18 0.49 -0.12
C MET A 59 13.37 0.01 -1.56
N GLU A 60 14.08 0.80 -2.36
CA GLU A 60 14.32 0.47 -3.76
C GLU A 60 15.21 -0.77 -3.91
N ALA A 61 14.90 -1.57 -4.93
CA ALA A 61 15.74 -2.68 -5.31
C ALA A 61 17.14 -2.19 -5.77
N PRO A 62 18.18 -2.97 -5.53
CA PRO A 62 19.51 -2.66 -6.05
C PRO A 62 19.64 -2.90 -7.58
N ASN A 63 18.51 -2.99 -8.28
CA ASN A 63 18.43 -3.26 -9.71
C ASN A 63 18.24 -1.96 -10.49
N PRO A 64 18.99 -1.70 -11.58
CA PRO A 64 18.78 -0.54 -12.44
C PRO A 64 17.36 -0.47 -13.04
N LEU A 65 16.75 -1.60 -13.35
CA LEU A 65 15.39 -1.70 -13.82
C LEU A 65 14.48 -2.05 -12.65
N ARG A 66 13.85 -1.05 -12.09
CA ARG A 66 13.00 -1.19 -10.90
C ARG A 66 11.75 -0.32 -10.98
N VAL A 67 10.72 -0.72 -10.23
CA VAL A 67 9.54 0.13 -10.04
C VAL A 67 9.89 1.25 -9.07
N ALA A 68 9.77 2.49 -9.52
CA ALA A 68 9.97 3.67 -8.68
C ALA A 68 8.66 3.98 -7.93
N LEU A 69 8.72 3.92 -6.61
CA LEU A 69 7.67 4.36 -5.70
C LEU A 69 8.19 5.49 -4.82
N ALA A 70 7.30 6.29 -4.27
CA ALA A 70 7.66 7.37 -3.35
C ALA A 70 6.81 7.33 -2.08
N PRO A 71 7.38 7.51 -0.89
CA PRO A 71 6.62 7.77 0.33
C PRO A 71 5.67 8.96 0.14
N GLY A 72 4.48 8.90 0.74
CA GLY A 72 3.43 9.89 0.55
C GLY A 72 2.52 9.65 -0.65
N THR A 73 2.82 8.67 -1.51
CA THR A 73 1.94 8.30 -2.63
C THR A 73 0.69 7.60 -2.11
N ARG A 74 -0.48 8.03 -2.61
CA ARG A 74 -1.77 7.38 -2.38
C ARG A 74 -2.10 6.46 -3.53
N LEU A 75 -2.56 5.26 -3.21
CA LEU A 75 -2.88 4.22 -4.17
C LEU A 75 -4.28 3.65 -3.91
N PRO A 76 -5.03 3.30 -4.96
CA PRO A 76 -6.38 2.75 -4.83
C PRO A 76 -6.37 1.37 -4.18
N LEU A 77 -7.43 1.05 -3.39
CA LEU A 77 -7.49 -0.20 -2.64
C LEU A 77 -7.89 -1.40 -3.51
N HIS A 78 -8.74 -1.22 -4.50
CA HIS A 78 -9.35 -2.32 -5.24
C HIS A 78 -8.39 -3.04 -6.22
N CYS A 79 -7.32 -2.39 -6.65
CA CYS A 79 -6.44 -2.89 -7.71
C CYS A 79 -4.94 -2.89 -7.35
N THR A 80 -4.61 -2.78 -6.07
CA THR A 80 -3.22 -2.84 -5.58
C THR A 80 -3.07 -3.91 -4.51
N ALA A 81 -1.92 -4.55 -4.40
CA ALA A 81 -1.71 -5.65 -3.46
C ALA A 81 -1.96 -5.20 -2.00
N GLN A 82 -1.37 -4.07 -1.56
CA GLN A 82 -1.61 -3.52 -0.22
C GLN A 82 -3.07 -3.12 -0.01
N GLY A 83 -3.73 -2.60 -1.05
CA GLY A 83 -5.14 -2.26 -1.00
C GLY A 83 -6.02 -3.48 -0.77
N LYS A 84 -5.78 -4.57 -1.49
CA LYS A 84 -6.50 -5.85 -1.30
C LYS A 84 -6.27 -6.43 0.09
N VAL A 85 -5.08 -6.27 0.68
CA VAL A 85 -4.83 -6.60 2.09
C VAL A 85 -5.79 -5.81 2.98
N PHE A 86 -5.87 -4.49 2.82
CA PHE A 86 -6.76 -3.68 3.66
C PHE A 86 -8.23 -4.06 3.49
N LEU A 87 -8.68 -4.34 2.27
CA LEU A 87 -10.04 -4.78 2.01
C LEU A 87 -10.35 -6.15 2.65
N ALA A 88 -9.38 -7.05 2.68
CA ALA A 88 -9.54 -8.38 3.27
C ALA A 88 -9.72 -8.34 4.80
N TRP A 89 -9.13 -7.37 5.51
CA TRP A 89 -9.16 -7.28 6.97
C TRP A 89 -10.04 -6.16 7.52
N ASN A 90 -10.59 -5.26 6.67
CA ASN A 90 -11.43 -4.13 7.08
C ASN A 90 -12.77 -4.14 6.33
N GLU A 91 -13.75 -4.83 6.90
CA GLU A 91 -15.07 -5.03 6.28
C GLU A 91 -15.81 -3.71 5.98
N ASN A 92 -15.65 -2.69 6.86
CA ASN A 92 -16.26 -1.39 6.61
C ASN A 92 -15.66 -0.71 5.38
N THR A 93 -14.33 -0.76 5.23
CA THR A 93 -13.63 -0.21 4.07
C THR A 93 -14.00 -0.98 2.80
N LEU A 94 -14.08 -2.31 2.87
CA LEU A 94 -14.54 -3.14 1.75
C LEU A 94 -15.93 -2.70 1.28
N ARG A 95 -16.88 -2.54 2.21
CA ARG A 95 -18.25 -2.06 1.89
C ARG A 95 -18.25 -0.67 1.24
N LEU A 96 -17.40 0.25 1.72
CA LEU A 96 -17.30 1.60 1.15
C LEU A 96 -16.76 1.54 -0.28
N VAL A 97 -15.69 0.78 -0.52
CA VAL A 97 -15.10 0.63 -1.86
C VAL A 97 -16.08 -0.06 -2.83
N CYS A 98 -16.79 -1.11 -2.38
CA CYS A 98 -17.80 -1.77 -3.21
C CYS A 98 -19.00 -0.89 -3.57
N ARG A 99 -19.29 0.16 -2.79
CA ARG A 99 -20.35 1.14 -3.07
C ARG A 99 -19.89 2.35 -3.88
N SER A 100 -18.57 2.53 -4.01
CA SER A 100 -18.01 3.56 -4.87
C SER A 100 -18.05 3.09 -6.34
N GLU A 101 -17.61 3.95 -7.24
CA GLU A 101 -17.41 3.60 -8.65
C GLU A 101 -15.89 3.44 -8.87
N PRO A 102 -15.31 2.23 -8.65
CA PRO A 102 -13.88 2.01 -8.80
C PRO A 102 -13.44 2.26 -10.23
N VAL A 103 -12.30 2.94 -10.38
CA VAL A 103 -11.75 3.28 -11.71
C VAL A 103 -11.05 2.05 -12.29
N ALA A 104 -11.34 1.73 -13.55
CA ALA A 104 -10.60 0.75 -14.33
C ALA A 104 -9.28 1.38 -14.81
N TYR A 105 -8.15 0.96 -14.27
CA TYR A 105 -6.82 1.43 -14.68
C TYR A 105 -6.25 0.62 -15.84
N THR A 106 -6.62 -0.65 -15.92
CA THR A 106 -6.23 -1.59 -16.98
C THR A 106 -7.41 -2.50 -17.31
N PRO A 107 -7.35 -3.28 -18.42
CA PRO A 107 -8.36 -4.31 -18.68
C PRO A 107 -8.45 -5.41 -17.61
N HIS A 108 -7.44 -5.54 -16.75
CA HIS A 108 -7.39 -6.52 -15.67
C HIS A 108 -7.91 -5.98 -14.34
N THR A 109 -8.22 -4.68 -14.24
CA THR A 109 -8.74 -4.08 -13.02
C THR A 109 -10.09 -4.67 -12.65
N HIS A 110 -10.21 -5.20 -11.45
CA HIS A 110 -11.50 -5.62 -10.89
C HIS A 110 -12.27 -4.41 -10.39
N ILE A 111 -13.44 -4.15 -10.96
CA ILE A 111 -14.25 -2.96 -10.67
C ILE A 111 -15.64 -3.28 -10.12
N THR A 112 -16.10 -4.53 -10.23
CA THR A 112 -17.42 -4.88 -9.70
C THR A 112 -17.33 -5.28 -8.23
N PRO A 113 -18.40 -5.03 -7.44
CA PRO A 113 -18.44 -5.44 -6.03
C PRO A 113 -18.15 -6.93 -5.83
N GLU A 114 -18.65 -7.79 -6.73
CA GLU A 114 -18.46 -9.24 -6.66
C GLU A 114 -16.99 -9.63 -6.86
N GLN A 115 -16.31 -9.01 -7.82
CA GLN A 115 -14.88 -9.23 -8.08
C GLN A 115 -14.02 -8.77 -6.89
N ILE A 116 -14.30 -7.57 -6.37
CA ILE A 116 -13.56 -6.99 -5.24
C ILE A 116 -13.75 -7.83 -3.96
N GLN A 117 -14.98 -8.30 -3.71
CA GLN A 117 -15.27 -9.19 -2.58
C GLN A 117 -14.58 -10.55 -2.73
N ALA A 118 -14.56 -11.11 -3.93
CA ALA A 118 -13.86 -12.36 -4.21
C ALA A 118 -12.35 -12.24 -3.98
N ASP A 119 -11.75 -11.12 -4.40
CA ASP A 119 -10.33 -10.84 -4.14
C ASP A 119 -10.04 -10.70 -2.64
N ALA A 120 -10.90 -10.00 -1.90
CA ALA A 120 -10.75 -9.86 -0.45
C ALA A 120 -10.85 -11.21 0.25
N ALA A 121 -11.80 -12.06 -0.13
CA ALA A 121 -11.96 -13.40 0.42
C ALA A 121 -10.73 -14.29 0.12
N ALA A 122 -10.27 -14.33 -1.12
CA ALA A 122 -9.10 -15.08 -1.52
C ALA A 122 -7.81 -14.59 -0.84
N THR A 123 -7.68 -13.26 -0.65
CA THR A 123 -6.57 -12.65 0.09
C THR A 123 -6.59 -13.08 1.55
N ARG A 124 -7.76 -13.09 2.18
CA ARG A 124 -7.91 -13.50 3.57
C ARG A 124 -7.57 -14.99 3.78
N GLU A 125 -8.00 -15.84 2.86
CA GLU A 125 -7.72 -17.27 2.89
C GLU A 125 -6.23 -17.56 2.73
N ARG A 126 -5.55 -16.91 1.79
CA ARG A 126 -4.11 -17.09 1.55
C ARG A 126 -3.23 -16.44 2.62
N GLY A 127 -3.72 -15.40 3.29
CA GLY A 127 -2.94 -14.60 4.22
C GLY A 127 -2.10 -13.49 3.57
N TYR A 128 -2.18 -13.33 2.24
CA TYR A 128 -1.49 -12.29 1.47
C TYR A 128 -2.26 -11.96 0.19
N ALA A 129 -2.03 -10.78 -0.35
CA ALA A 129 -2.62 -10.31 -1.60
C ALA A 129 -1.64 -10.39 -2.76
N ILE A 130 -2.20 -10.57 -3.96
CA ILE A 130 -1.48 -10.51 -5.23
C ILE A 130 -2.15 -9.44 -6.09
N GLU A 131 -1.34 -8.64 -6.77
CA GLU A 131 -1.72 -7.80 -7.89
C GLU A 131 -0.97 -8.28 -9.13
N ASP A 132 -1.67 -8.46 -10.25
CA ASP A 132 -1.08 -8.84 -11.54
C ASP A 132 -1.63 -7.96 -12.67
N GLY A 133 -0.96 -6.83 -12.89
CA GLY A 133 -1.29 -5.91 -13.96
C GLY A 133 -2.62 -5.16 -13.80
N GLU A 134 -3.18 -5.12 -12.59
CA GLU A 134 -4.48 -4.49 -12.32
C GLU A 134 -4.40 -2.97 -12.19
N HIS A 135 -3.37 -2.43 -11.51
CA HIS A 135 -3.13 -1.00 -11.43
C HIS A 135 -2.34 -0.49 -12.63
N ARG A 136 -1.33 -1.24 -13.07
CA ARG A 136 -0.55 -0.93 -14.29
C ARG A 136 -0.14 -2.21 -14.99
N ILE A 137 -0.35 -2.26 -16.31
CA ILE A 137 0.07 -3.41 -17.13
C ILE A 137 1.57 -3.66 -16.93
N GLY A 138 1.94 -4.92 -16.70
CA GLY A 138 3.32 -5.36 -16.49
C GLY A 138 3.84 -5.21 -15.06
N LEU A 139 3.09 -4.55 -14.13
CA LEU A 139 3.43 -4.55 -12.71
C LEU A 139 2.81 -5.75 -12.01
N ARG A 140 3.59 -6.34 -11.11
CA ARG A 140 3.16 -7.37 -10.17
C ARG A 140 3.56 -7.00 -8.77
N ALA A 141 2.66 -7.21 -7.82
CA ALA A 141 2.94 -6.95 -6.43
C ALA A 141 2.38 -8.05 -5.53
N ILE A 142 3.06 -8.26 -4.41
CA ILE A 142 2.59 -9.12 -3.31
C ILE A 142 2.67 -8.30 -2.03
N ALA A 143 1.61 -8.35 -1.22
CA ALA A 143 1.58 -7.70 0.08
C ALA A 143 0.99 -8.60 1.15
N ALA A 144 1.49 -8.47 2.37
CA ALA A 144 1.01 -9.16 3.55
C ALA A 144 0.55 -8.16 4.62
N PRO A 145 -0.46 -8.53 5.46
CA PRO A 145 -0.92 -7.69 6.54
C PRO A 145 0.11 -7.63 7.68
N ILE A 146 0.13 -6.48 8.36
CA ILE A 146 0.79 -6.33 9.66
C ILE A 146 -0.32 -6.09 10.69
N PRO A 147 -0.75 -7.13 11.43
CA PRO A 147 -1.73 -6.98 12.48
C PRO A 147 -1.12 -6.31 13.72
N ASP A 148 -1.91 -5.50 14.40
CA ASP A 148 -1.59 -5.01 15.74
C ASP A 148 -1.92 -6.07 16.82
N ALA A 149 -1.71 -5.72 18.10
CA ALA A 149 -1.96 -6.61 19.22
C ALA A 149 -3.43 -7.05 19.34
N ASP A 150 -4.36 -6.27 18.78
CA ASP A 150 -5.80 -6.58 18.76
C ASP A 150 -6.21 -7.33 17.47
N GLY A 151 -5.25 -7.67 16.60
CA GLY A 151 -5.48 -8.33 15.33
C GLY A 151 -6.02 -7.41 14.23
N ARG A 152 -6.02 -6.09 14.44
CA ARG A 152 -6.43 -5.11 13.43
C ARG A 152 -5.29 -4.87 12.44
N VAL A 153 -5.64 -4.81 11.16
CA VAL A 153 -4.68 -4.54 10.08
C VAL A 153 -4.79 -3.10 9.64
N ARG A 154 -3.80 -2.30 10.04
CA ARG A 154 -3.65 -0.88 9.62
C ARG A 154 -2.47 -0.69 8.67
N TYR A 155 -1.56 -1.65 8.63
CA TYR A 155 -0.35 -1.61 7.82
C TYR A 155 -0.24 -2.86 6.97
N ALA A 156 0.41 -2.70 5.83
CA ALA A 156 0.76 -3.80 4.94
C ALA A 156 2.21 -3.61 4.46
N ILE A 157 2.93 -4.71 4.34
CA ILE A 157 4.29 -4.76 3.79
C ILE A 157 4.27 -5.58 2.51
N GLY A 158 5.04 -5.18 1.51
CA GLY A 158 5.06 -5.90 0.25
C GLY A 158 6.26 -5.60 -0.63
N VAL A 159 6.24 -6.23 -1.79
CA VAL A 159 7.19 -6.00 -2.89
C VAL A 159 6.42 -5.78 -4.18
N VAL A 160 7.02 -4.97 -5.06
CA VAL A 160 6.51 -4.71 -6.40
C VAL A 160 7.64 -4.78 -7.42
N GLY A 161 7.36 -5.45 -8.53
CA GLY A 161 8.27 -5.64 -9.65
C GLY A 161 7.54 -5.66 -11.00
N MET A 162 8.26 -6.01 -12.05
CA MET A 162 7.76 -6.14 -13.41
C MET A 162 7.70 -7.59 -13.86
#